data_a6963c44cf2bf9f477df5a78fdc29bda
#
_entry.id   a6963c44cf2bf9f477df5a78fdc29bda
#
_cell.length_a   1.000
_cell.length_b   1.000
_cell.length_c   1.000
_cell.angle_alpha   90.00
_cell.angle_beta   90.00
_cell.angle_gamma   90.00
#
_symmetry.space_group_name_H-M   'P 1'
#
loop_
_entity.id
_entity.type
_entity.pdbx_description
1 polymer ?
#
loop_
_entity_poly.entity_id
_entity_poly.type
_entity_poly.pdbx_seq_one_letter_code
_entity_poly.pdbx_strand_id
1 'polypeptide(L)'
;MTAFVPFVQKCLDSTGGSIHGIYTNFIASLRGGTRKSIFEILVKKFYPQGMEKLSLFEYFEELETEQAYDGYFYSVAQGITIVILGSLCGLKNVRQIWLWATNAKVREFLKERFQIERIPCYYWLLCLLKMIRPASLNKCFAAWVASMLPPSRQVTLAIDGKTIRSTGKMQSYDTALHIISAQIGELGMSYAQRSAEGKSNEIPAVRELLAELDIKGCMVVADALNCQKETAKSICKGKGDYLLCVKDNQAVLKREIEEYVQSEELRQKMDTICQIEKNRGRVEIRTGYVLTGINWLESGRGWTKLQCIGAIHREFETKQGRSSEWQYYISSRVLTAEGLLHHARQKWSVECMHWLLDVHFGEDYCRVANRTIQQNLNMARKFVLNILRRHKTQSSSNQPLSNIMLQCLLDNSYISEVLGKN
;
A
#
# COMPACT_ATOMS: atom_id res chain seq x y z
N MET A 1 -25.90 23.33 11.12
CA MET A 1 -24.54 23.77 10.79
C MET A 1 -23.93 24.73 11.81
N THR A 2 -24.68 25.58 12.47
CA THR A 2 -24.18 26.60 13.40
C THR A 2 -23.62 26.10 14.74
N ALA A 3 -23.93 24.88 15.17
CA ALA A 3 -23.39 24.26 16.40
C ALA A 3 -22.17 23.36 16.22
N PHE A 4 -21.83 23.03 14.98
CA PHE A 4 -20.77 22.04 14.66
C PHE A 4 -19.36 22.66 14.66
N VAL A 5 -19.23 23.90 14.15
CA VAL A 5 -17.93 24.57 14.09
C VAL A 5 -17.35 24.86 15.49
N PRO A 6 -18.15 25.37 16.48
CA PRO A 6 -17.66 25.56 17.84
C PRO A 6 -17.29 24.24 18.56
N PHE A 7 -17.98 23.13 18.25
CA PHE A 7 -17.68 21.81 18.82
C PHE A 7 -16.34 21.27 18.30
N VAL A 8 -16.10 21.36 16.99
CA VAL A 8 -14.82 20.97 16.38
C VAL A 8 -13.66 21.80 16.92
N GLN A 9 -13.86 23.11 17.08
CA GLN A 9 -12.84 24.00 17.65
C GLN A 9 -12.54 23.63 19.10
N LYS A 10 -13.55 23.34 19.90
CA LYS A 10 -13.40 22.89 21.30
C LYS A 10 -12.68 21.55 21.43
N CYS A 11 -12.90 20.63 20.47
CA CYS A 11 -12.17 19.36 20.40
C CYS A 11 -10.72 19.55 19.95
N LEU A 12 -10.44 20.46 19.04
CA LEU A 12 -9.08 20.83 18.62
C LEU A 12 -8.28 21.43 19.78
N ASP A 13 -8.90 22.30 20.56
CA ASP A 13 -8.27 22.97 21.70
C ASP A 13 -8.02 22.01 22.88
N SER A 14 -8.89 20.99 23.06
CA SER A 14 -8.77 20.00 24.13
C SER A 14 -7.81 18.84 23.86
N THR A 15 -7.45 18.61 22.58
CA THR A 15 -6.61 17.45 22.17
C THR A 15 -5.23 17.85 21.67
N GLY A 16 -4.82 19.09 21.86
CA GLY A 16 -3.52 19.59 21.38
C GLY A 16 -3.34 19.46 19.85
N GLY A 17 -4.44 19.52 19.08
CA GLY A 17 -4.42 19.42 17.61
C GLY A 17 -4.33 18.00 17.07
N SER A 18 -4.44 16.96 17.90
CA SER A 18 -4.43 15.56 17.46
C SER A 18 -5.76 15.17 16.80
N ILE A 19 -5.72 14.81 15.52
CA ILE A 19 -6.88 14.32 14.75
C ILE A 19 -7.52 13.08 15.42
N HIS A 20 -6.75 12.32 16.16
CA HIS A 20 -7.15 11.10 16.84
C HIS A 20 -8.12 11.35 17.99
N GLY A 21 -7.87 12.38 18.81
CA GLY A 21 -8.79 12.79 19.89
C GLY A 21 -10.13 13.30 19.37
N ILE A 22 -10.15 13.93 18.17
CA ILE A 22 -11.38 14.37 17.51
C ILE A 22 -12.21 13.17 17.03
N TYR A 23 -11.55 12.13 16.52
CA TYR A 23 -12.19 10.92 16.00
C TYR A 23 -12.89 10.12 17.10
N THR A 24 -12.23 9.94 18.25
CA THR A 24 -12.75 9.16 19.38
C THR A 24 -13.95 9.83 20.03
N ASN A 25 -13.88 11.15 20.26
CA ASN A 25 -14.97 11.91 20.86
C ASN A 25 -16.17 12.10 19.93
N PHE A 26 -15.94 12.12 18.62
CA PHE A 26 -16.99 12.28 17.61
C PHE A 26 -17.75 10.99 17.33
N ILE A 27 -17.07 9.83 17.29
CA ILE A 27 -17.74 8.51 17.15
C ILE A 27 -18.59 8.20 18.38
N ALA A 28 -18.14 8.58 19.57
CA ALA A 28 -18.94 8.43 20.81
C ALA A 28 -20.22 9.28 20.82
N SER A 29 -20.24 10.40 20.09
CA SER A 29 -21.42 11.30 20.00
C SER A 29 -22.42 10.91 18.91
N LEU A 30 -22.04 10.05 17.93
CA LEU A 30 -22.87 9.65 16.80
C LEU A 30 -23.58 8.31 17.03
N ARG A 31 -24.49 8.25 17.98
CA ARG A 31 -25.58 7.25 17.95
C ARG A 31 -26.56 7.65 16.84
N GLY A 32 -26.37 7.21 15.60
CA GLY A 32 -27.37 7.25 14.54
C GLY A 32 -27.05 8.02 13.24
N GLY A 33 -25.83 8.50 13.00
CA GLY A 33 -25.49 9.24 11.78
C GLY A 33 -24.48 8.53 10.85
N THR A 34 -24.69 8.61 9.56
CA THR A 34 -23.99 7.88 8.49
C THR A 34 -22.48 8.08 8.50
N ARG A 35 -21.73 6.97 8.52
CA ARG A 35 -20.25 6.84 8.32
C ARG A 35 -19.70 7.59 7.10
N LYS A 36 -20.57 8.03 6.19
CA LYS A 36 -20.24 8.71 4.93
C LYS A 36 -19.63 10.09 5.10
N SER A 37 -20.10 10.90 6.06
CA SER A 37 -19.69 12.31 6.17
C SER A 37 -18.29 12.52 6.73
N ILE A 38 -17.81 11.63 7.59
CA ILE A 38 -16.49 11.74 8.24
C ILE A 38 -15.38 11.41 7.24
N PHE A 39 -15.61 10.38 6.44
CA PHE A 39 -14.69 9.98 5.38
C PHE A 39 -14.53 11.08 4.33
N GLU A 40 -15.62 11.76 3.95
CA GLU A 40 -15.59 12.90 3.02
C GLU A 40 -14.82 14.10 3.57
N ILE A 41 -14.93 14.40 4.87
CA ILE A 41 -14.18 15.47 5.53
C ILE A 41 -12.70 15.17 5.59
N LEU A 42 -12.34 13.91 5.92
CA LEU A 42 -10.95 13.46 5.94
C LEU A 42 -10.34 13.48 4.54
N VAL A 43 -11.07 13.02 3.52
CA VAL A 43 -10.61 13.04 2.13
C VAL A 43 -10.35 14.47 1.65
N LYS A 44 -11.28 15.43 1.88
CA LYS A 44 -11.07 16.84 1.52
C LYS A 44 -9.87 17.49 2.22
N LYS A 45 -9.54 17.05 3.44
CA LYS A 45 -8.40 17.56 4.21
C LYS A 45 -7.07 16.93 3.79
N PHE A 46 -7.10 15.67 3.32
CA PHE A 46 -5.91 14.94 2.83
C PHE A 46 -5.59 15.21 1.35
N TYR A 47 -6.54 15.76 0.57
CA TYR A 47 -6.33 16.15 -0.83
C TYR A 47 -6.53 17.66 -1.00
N PRO A 48 -5.53 18.51 -0.70
CA PRO A 48 -5.64 19.95 -0.90
C PRO A 48 -5.84 20.25 -2.39
N GLN A 49 -6.92 20.95 -2.71
CA GLN A 49 -7.15 21.50 -4.04
C GLN A 49 -6.23 22.70 -4.22
N GLY A 50 -5.33 22.68 -5.21
CA GLY A 50 -4.58 23.89 -5.56
C GLY A 50 -3.15 23.74 -6.09
N MET A 51 -2.54 22.53 -6.14
CA MET A 51 -1.35 22.33 -6.97
C MET A 51 -1.81 21.85 -8.36
N GLU A 52 -1.35 22.47 -9.43
CA GLU A 52 -1.42 21.88 -10.77
C GLU A 52 -0.73 20.53 -10.70
N LYS A 53 -1.54 19.46 -10.64
CA LYS A 53 -1.01 18.09 -10.60
C LYS A 53 -0.64 17.74 -12.02
N LEU A 54 0.62 17.44 -12.23
CA LEU A 54 1.07 16.75 -13.43
C LEU A 54 0.12 15.59 -13.73
N SER A 55 -0.31 15.45 -14.98
CA SER A 55 -1.08 14.28 -15.36
C SER A 55 -0.24 13.03 -15.11
N LEU A 56 -0.88 11.89 -14.81
CA LEU A 56 -0.15 10.63 -14.60
C LEU A 56 0.85 10.36 -15.75
N PHE A 57 0.52 10.77 -16.96
CA PHE A 57 1.29 10.46 -18.15
C PHE A 57 2.53 11.35 -18.31
N GLU A 58 2.53 12.55 -17.74
CA GLU A 58 3.72 13.43 -17.70
C GLU A 58 4.87 12.81 -16.90
N TYR A 59 4.56 11.99 -15.88
CA TYR A 59 5.60 11.23 -15.17
C TYR A 59 6.28 10.17 -16.06
N PHE A 60 5.65 9.74 -17.15
CA PHE A 60 6.22 8.73 -18.05
C PHE A 60 7.16 9.32 -19.11
N GLU A 61 7.19 10.63 -19.29
CA GLU A 61 8.13 11.30 -20.20
C GLU A 61 9.58 11.18 -19.70
N GLU A 62 9.77 11.01 -18.38
CA GLU A 62 11.09 10.83 -17.77
C GLU A 62 11.54 9.36 -17.67
N LEU A 63 10.83 8.41 -18.34
CA LEU A 63 11.19 7.01 -18.28
C LEU A 63 12.52 6.72 -18.97
N GLU A 64 13.44 6.15 -18.18
CA GLU A 64 14.73 5.68 -18.71
C GLU A 64 14.57 4.29 -19.34
N THR A 65 15.25 4.10 -20.47
CA THR A 65 15.35 2.83 -21.19
C THR A 65 16.69 2.16 -20.97
N GLU A 66 16.75 0.82 -21.09
CA GLU A 66 18.00 0.07 -20.96
C GLU A 66 18.99 0.33 -22.10
N GLN A 67 18.47 0.68 -23.29
CA GLN A 67 19.24 1.05 -24.46
C GLN A 67 18.73 2.38 -24.96
N ALA A 68 19.61 3.17 -25.61
CA ALA A 68 19.21 4.39 -26.28
C ALA A 68 18.10 4.06 -27.29
N TYR A 69 16.98 4.78 -27.19
CA TYR A 69 15.83 4.59 -28.05
C TYR A 69 15.28 5.95 -28.47
N ASP A 70 15.41 6.24 -29.75
CA ASP A 70 15.07 7.55 -30.29
C ASP A 70 13.56 7.80 -30.42
N GLY A 71 12.73 6.77 -30.15
CA GLY A 71 11.26 6.91 -30.11
C GLY A 71 10.62 7.26 -31.44
N TYR A 72 11.25 6.97 -32.55
CA TYR A 72 10.92 7.49 -33.87
C TYR A 72 9.45 7.34 -34.30
N PHE A 73 8.80 6.19 -33.99
CA PHE A 73 7.39 5.98 -34.29
C PHE A 73 6.54 5.77 -33.05
N TYR A 74 7.13 5.31 -31.95
CA TYR A 74 6.45 4.95 -30.73
C TYR A 74 7.30 5.37 -29.54
N SER A 75 6.76 6.17 -28.64
CA SER A 75 7.46 6.44 -27.39
C SER A 75 7.22 5.32 -26.36
N VAL A 76 8.17 5.16 -25.45
CA VAL A 76 8.05 4.24 -24.32
C VAL A 76 6.87 4.64 -23.43
N ALA A 77 6.69 5.96 -23.23
CA ALA A 77 5.56 6.52 -22.48
C ALA A 77 4.20 6.13 -23.10
N GLN A 78 4.07 6.20 -24.45
CA GLN A 78 2.85 5.74 -25.13
C GLN A 78 2.62 4.24 -24.93
N GLY A 79 3.67 3.42 -24.99
CA GLY A 79 3.59 1.98 -24.78
C GLY A 79 3.05 1.61 -23.38
N ILE A 80 3.62 2.20 -22.33
CA ILE A 80 3.17 1.93 -20.95
C ILE A 80 1.77 2.51 -20.72
N THR A 81 1.42 3.65 -21.32
CA THR A 81 0.09 4.23 -21.27
C THR A 81 -0.96 3.28 -21.83
N ILE A 82 -0.73 2.71 -23.03
CA ILE A 82 -1.65 1.70 -23.60
C ILE A 82 -1.84 0.52 -22.64
N VAL A 83 -0.77 0.05 -22.01
CA VAL A 83 -0.82 -1.08 -21.09
C VAL A 83 -1.63 -0.74 -19.83
N ILE A 84 -1.43 0.44 -19.27
CA ILE A 84 -2.19 0.89 -18.09
C ILE A 84 -3.68 1.05 -18.42
N LEU A 85 -4.02 1.70 -19.53
CA LEU A 85 -5.41 1.92 -19.94
C LEU A 85 -6.12 0.60 -20.27
N GLY A 86 -5.48 -0.31 -21.00
CA GLY A 86 -6.04 -1.63 -21.25
C GLY A 86 -6.20 -2.47 -19.98
N SER A 87 -5.26 -2.35 -19.03
CA SER A 87 -5.40 -3.00 -17.71
C SER A 87 -6.52 -2.36 -16.88
N LEU A 88 -6.75 -1.05 -17.00
CA LEU A 88 -7.88 -0.35 -16.38
C LEU A 88 -9.23 -0.86 -16.90
N CYS A 89 -9.29 -1.31 -18.16
CA CYS A 89 -10.42 -1.98 -18.76
C CYS A 89 -10.54 -3.48 -18.34
N GLY A 90 -9.74 -3.96 -17.39
CA GLY A 90 -9.82 -5.35 -16.91
C GLY A 90 -9.10 -6.38 -17.78
N LEU A 91 -8.34 -5.95 -18.79
CA LEU A 91 -7.62 -6.84 -19.66
C LEU A 91 -6.35 -7.36 -18.97
N LYS A 92 -6.19 -8.71 -18.94
CA LYS A 92 -5.20 -9.36 -18.06
C LYS A 92 -3.84 -9.62 -18.72
N ASN A 93 -3.77 -9.60 -20.05
CA ASN A 93 -2.54 -9.88 -20.78
C ASN A 93 -2.32 -8.91 -21.95
N VAL A 94 -1.06 -8.77 -22.36
CA VAL A 94 -0.63 -7.79 -23.36
C VAL A 94 -1.31 -8.01 -24.73
N ARG A 95 -1.67 -9.28 -25.08
CA ARG A 95 -2.36 -9.55 -26.33
C ARG A 95 -3.81 -9.02 -26.32
N GLN A 96 -4.53 -9.17 -25.22
CA GLN A 96 -5.86 -8.60 -25.07
C GLN A 96 -5.79 -7.07 -25.10
N ILE A 97 -4.82 -6.47 -24.44
CA ILE A 97 -4.59 -5.03 -24.42
C ILE A 97 -4.31 -4.53 -25.84
N TRP A 98 -3.44 -5.21 -26.57
CA TRP A 98 -3.14 -4.87 -27.97
C TRP A 98 -4.39 -4.96 -28.87
N LEU A 99 -5.18 -6.04 -28.78
CA LEU A 99 -6.44 -6.20 -29.53
C LEU A 99 -7.43 -5.07 -29.20
N TRP A 100 -7.56 -4.70 -27.95
CA TRP A 100 -8.38 -3.58 -27.53
C TRP A 100 -7.89 -2.26 -28.14
N ALA A 101 -6.61 -1.98 -28.04
CA ALA A 101 -6.01 -0.75 -28.57
C ALA A 101 -6.12 -0.62 -30.10
N THR A 102 -6.23 -1.74 -30.84
CA THR A 102 -6.42 -1.75 -32.30
C THR A 102 -7.86 -1.53 -32.73
N ASN A 103 -8.86 -1.58 -31.83
CA ASN A 103 -10.25 -1.26 -32.14
C ASN A 103 -10.39 0.18 -32.63
N ALA A 104 -11.20 0.42 -33.67
CA ALA A 104 -11.32 1.74 -34.31
C ALA A 104 -11.71 2.85 -33.31
N LYS A 105 -12.73 2.63 -32.48
CA LYS A 105 -13.20 3.60 -31.49
C LYS A 105 -12.15 3.87 -30.40
N VAL A 106 -11.41 2.83 -30.00
CA VAL A 106 -10.34 2.96 -29.01
C VAL A 106 -9.14 3.73 -29.59
N ARG A 107 -8.78 3.48 -30.86
CA ARG A 107 -7.72 4.23 -31.54
C ARG A 107 -8.03 5.73 -31.62
N GLU A 108 -9.28 6.07 -31.96
CA GLU A 108 -9.74 7.46 -31.98
C GLU A 108 -9.60 8.10 -30.57
N PHE A 109 -10.10 7.43 -29.53
CA PHE A 109 -9.97 7.86 -28.14
C PHE A 109 -8.49 8.04 -27.71
N LEU A 110 -7.62 7.08 -28.05
CA LEU A 110 -6.18 7.14 -27.72
C LEU A 110 -5.49 8.31 -28.47
N LYS A 111 -5.88 8.57 -29.72
CA LYS A 111 -5.38 9.70 -30.49
C LYS A 111 -5.82 11.04 -29.90
N GLU A 112 -7.11 11.20 -29.64
CA GLU A 112 -7.67 12.47 -29.15
C GLU A 112 -7.22 12.83 -27.74
N ARG A 113 -7.20 11.83 -26.85
CA ARG A 113 -6.97 12.09 -25.42
C ARG A 113 -5.50 11.98 -25.00
N PHE A 114 -4.72 11.13 -25.68
CA PHE A 114 -3.33 10.80 -25.29
C PHE A 114 -2.32 11.06 -26.41
N GLN A 115 -2.75 11.64 -27.55
CA GLN A 115 -1.91 11.92 -28.71
C GLN A 115 -1.16 10.68 -29.23
N ILE A 116 -1.78 9.50 -29.06
CA ILE A 116 -1.26 8.23 -29.55
C ILE A 116 -1.83 7.98 -30.95
N GLU A 117 -1.15 8.50 -31.97
CA GLU A 117 -1.63 8.39 -33.34
C GLU A 117 -1.48 6.98 -33.93
N ARG A 118 -0.44 6.27 -33.54
CA ARG A 118 -0.10 4.94 -34.04
C ARG A 118 -0.06 3.92 -32.92
N ILE A 119 -0.73 2.79 -33.14
CA ILE A 119 -0.68 1.67 -32.19
C ILE A 119 0.44 0.73 -32.65
N PRO A 120 1.45 0.44 -31.79
CA PRO A 120 2.49 -0.52 -32.11
C PRO A 120 1.88 -1.90 -32.37
N CYS A 121 2.51 -2.71 -33.19
CA CYS A 121 2.13 -4.11 -33.30
C CYS A 121 2.41 -4.83 -31.96
N TYR A 122 1.79 -6.00 -31.77
CA TYR A 122 1.92 -6.77 -30.52
C TYR A 122 3.38 -7.00 -30.11
N TYR A 123 4.24 -7.34 -31.08
CA TYR A 123 5.66 -7.57 -30.81
C TYR A 123 6.37 -6.29 -30.33
N TRP A 124 6.12 -5.16 -31.00
CA TRP A 124 6.69 -3.88 -30.57
C TRP A 124 6.21 -3.43 -29.21
N LEU A 125 4.95 -3.67 -28.86
CA LEU A 125 4.44 -3.36 -27.53
C LEU A 125 5.20 -4.14 -26.46
N LEU A 126 5.54 -5.41 -26.70
CA LEU A 126 6.41 -6.19 -25.80
C LEU A 126 7.84 -5.64 -25.78
N CYS A 127 8.39 -5.21 -26.91
CA CYS A 127 9.71 -4.59 -26.96
C CYS A 127 9.76 -3.29 -26.15
N LEU A 128 8.77 -2.41 -26.28
CA LEU A 128 8.66 -1.19 -25.47
C LEU A 128 8.63 -1.50 -23.97
N LEU A 129 7.81 -2.47 -23.54
CA LEU A 129 7.78 -2.91 -22.16
C LEU A 129 9.13 -3.47 -21.68
N LYS A 130 9.87 -4.17 -22.55
CA LYS A 130 11.20 -4.71 -22.22
C LYS A 130 12.25 -3.60 -22.10
N MET A 131 12.12 -2.52 -22.84
CA MET A 131 13.08 -1.41 -22.83
C MET A 131 13.02 -0.59 -21.54
N ILE A 132 11.86 -0.53 -20.86
CA ILE A 132 11.68 0.26 -19.64
C ILE A 132 12.51 -0.35 -18.51
N ARG A 133 13.39 0.45 -17.91
CA ARG A 133 14.07 0.07 -16.67
C ARG A 133 13.06 -0.01 -15.51
N PRO A 134 12.89 -1.18 -14.84
CA PRO A 134 11.92 -1.29 -13.75
C PRO A 134 12.14 -0.28 -12.61
N ALA A 135 13.40 0.06 -12.32
CA ALA A 135 13.74 1.06 -11.31
C ALA A 135 13.25 2.47 -11.71
N SER A 136 13.35 2.86 -13.00
CA SER A 136 12.84 4.13 -13.49
C SER A 136 11.31 4.19 -13.39
N LEU A 137 10.61 3.13 -13.82
CA LEU A 137 9.14 3.05 -13.69
C LEU A 137 8.70 3.11 -12.22
N ASN A 138 9.45 2.45 -11.31
CA ASN A 138 9.20 2.53 -9.86
C ASN A 138 9.39 3.96 -9.34
N LYS A 139 10.42 4.68 -9.80
CA LYS A 139 10.66 6.08 -9.41
C LYS A 139 9.51 6.99 -9.85
N CYS A 140 9.06 6.87 -11.12
CA CYS A 140 7.89 7.61 -11.61
C CYS A 140 6.63 7.29 -10.78
N PHE A 141 6.40 6.02 -10.47
CA PHE A 141 5.28 5.58 -9.64
C PHE A 141 5.33 6.18 -8.23
N ALA A 142 6.48 6.08 -7.57
CA ALA A 142 6.65 6.63 -6.24
C ALA A 142 6.47 8.15 -6.21
N ALA A 143 6.99 8.88 -7.20
CA ALA A 143 6.82 10.32 -7.34
C ALA A 143 5.34 10.70 -7.51
N TRP A 144 4.63 9.99 -8.39
CA TRP A 144 3.19 10.20 -8.57
C TRP A 144 2.40 9.96 -7.28
N VAL A 145 2.66 8.87 -6.55
CA VAL A 145 1.98 8.59 -5.29
C VAL A 145 2.36 9.60 -4.22
N ALA A 146 3.64 10.00 -4.14
CA ALA A 146 4.12 11.02 -3.19
C ALA A 146 3.39 12.36 -3.36
N SER A 147 3.01 12.73 -4.60
CA SER A 147 2.23 13.96 -4.85
C SER A 147 0.82 13.93 -4.26
N MET A 148 0.33 12.76 -3.88
CA MET A 148 -0.99 12.55 -3.26
C MET A 148 -0.93 12.43 -1.74
N LEU A 149 0.29 12.33 -1.17
CA LEU A 149 0.44 12.20 0.29
C LEU A 149 0.21 13.52 1.01
N PRO A 150 -0.32 13.46 2.24
CA PRO A 150 -0.44 14.66 3.07
C PRO A 150 0.96 15.22 3.42
N PRO A 151 1.11 16.54 3.59
CA PRO A 151 2.39 17.16 3.93
C PRO A 151 3.03 16.60 5.20
N SER A 152 2.22 16.21 6.19
CA SER A 152 2.69 15.60 7.44
C SER A 152 3.31 14.22 7.27
N ARG A 153 2.97 13.53 6.18
CA ARG A 153 3.37 12.13 5.88
C ARG A 153 3.21 11.17 7.07
N GLN A 154 2.32 11.48 8.02
CA GLN A 154 2.00 10.61 9.15
C GLN A 154 1.12 9.45 8.68
N VAL A 155 1.68 8.56 7.90
CA VAL A 155 1.00 7.39 7.34
C VAL A 155 1.73 6.12 7.73
N THR A 156 1.01 5.01 7.69
CA THR A 156 1.60 3.68 7.89
C THR A 156 2.04 3.13 6.54
N LEU A 157 3.32 2.78 6.44
CA LEU A 157 3.91 2.11 5.29
C LEU A 157 4.04 0.62 5.59
N ALA A 158 3.13 -0.17 5.07
CA ALA A 158 3.15 -1.63 5.20
C ALA A 158 4.06 -2.24 4.13
N ILE A 159 4.99 -3.10 4.55
CA ILE A 159 5.94 -3.77 3.66
C ILE A 159 5.71 -5.27 3.72
N ASP A 160 5.63 -5.90 2.55
CA ASP A 160 5.48 -7.34 2.41
C ASP A 160 6.03 -7.84 1.07
N GLY A 161 6.47 -9.09 1.05
CA GLY A 161 6.98 -9.76 -0.14
C GLY A 161 5.98 -10.77 -0.70
N LYS A 162 5.81 -10.76 -2.03
CA LYS A 162 4.98 -11.74 -2.74
C LYS A 162 5.75 -12.42 -3.86
N THR A 163 5.67 -13.75 -3.90
CA THR A 163 6.18 -14.54 -5.04
C THR A 163 5.07 -14.72 -6.08
N ILE A 164 5.33 -14.30 -7.32
CA ILE A 164 4.42 -14.49 -8.46
C ILE A 164 4.67 -15.89 -9.03
N ARG A 165 3.82 -16.85 -8.65
CA ARG A 165 4.04 -18.29 -8.81
C ARG A 165 4.26 -18.75 -10.24
N SER A 166 3.48 -18.22 -11.20
CA SER A 166 3.57 -18.62 -12.60
C SER A 166 4.92 -18.31 -13.25
N THR A 167 5.63 -17.29 -12.72
CA THR A 167 6.90 -16.84 -13.30
C THR A 167 8.05 -17.81 -13.09
N GLY A 168 7.98 -18.71 -12.11
CA GLY A 168 8.96 -19.76 -11.86
C GLY A 168 8.79 -21.00 -12.74
N LYS A 169 7.67 -21.12 -13.48
CA LYS A 169 7.40 -22.21 -14.42
C LYS A 169 7.93 -21.93 -15.84
N MET A 170 8.45 -20.73 -16.07
CA MET A 170 9.00 -20.32 -17.35
C MET A 170 10.45 -20.80 -17.45
N GLN A 171 10.79 -21.48 -18.53
CA GLN A 171 12.07 -22.20 -18.76
C GLN A 171 13.34 -21.34 -18.63
N SER A 172 13.22 -20.03 -18.48
CA SER A 172 14.36 -19.09 -18.49
C SER A 172 14.87 -18.72 -17.10
N TYR A 173 14.23 -19.14 -16.01
CA TYR A 173 14.60 -18.73 -14.66
C TYR A 173 14.38 -19.85 -13.64
N ASP A 174 15.37 -20.09 -12.79
CA ASP A 174 15.35 -21.12 -11.75
C ASP A 174 14.38 -20.79 -10.61
N THR A 175 14.06 -19.49 -10.42
CA THR A 175 13.20 -19.02 -9.33
C THR A 175 12.06 -18.16 -9.83
N ALA A 176 10.92 -18.23 -9.15
CA ALA A 176 9.81 -17.33 -9.39
C ALA A 176 10.16 -15.88 -9.00
N LEU A 177 9.56 -14.90 -9.71
CA LEU A 177 9.73 -13.50 -9.40
C LEU A 177 9.18 -13.21 -8.00
N HIS A 178 10.03 -12.72 -7.12
CA HIS A 178 9.65 -12.24 -5.80
C HIS A 178 9.66 -10.72 -5.78
N ILE A 179 8.55 -10.10 -5.36
CA ILE A 179 8.40 -8.64 -5.34
C ILE A 179 8.08 -8.20 -3.93
N ILE A 180 8.92 -7.32 -3.40
CA ILE A 180 8.66 -6.56 -2.19
C ILE A 180 7.82 -5.33 -2.57
N SER A 181 6.73 -5.11 -1.84
CA SER A 181 5.81 -4.00 -2.05
C SER A 181 5.74 -3.12 -0.81
N ALA A 182 5.76 -1.81 -1.01
CA ALA A 182 5.45 -0.83 0.01
C ALA A 182 4.04 -0.28 -0.26
N GLN A 183 3.17 -0.35 0.74
CA GLN A 183 1.75 0.03 0.68
C GLN A 183 1.44 1.08 1.72
N ILE A 184 0.79 2.17 1.33
CA ILE A 184 0.26 3.17 2.27
C ILE A 184 -1.05 2.65 2.81
N GLY A 185 -1.07 2.28 4.10
CA GLY A 185 -2.19 1.60 4.73
C GLY A 185 -3.47 2.40 4.71
N GLU A 186 -3.43 3.65 5.14
CA GLU A 186 -4.58 4.54 5.27
C GLU A 186 -5.26 4.85 3.93
N LEU A 187 -4.47 4.93 2.86
CA LEU A 187 -4.98 5.18 1.50
C LEU A 187 -5.27 3.88 0.75
N GLY A 188 -4.75 2.76 1.23
CA GLY A 188 -4.77 1.48 0.53
C GLY A 188 -4.00 1.51 -0.80
N MET A 189 -3.08 2.46 -1.00
CA MET A 189 -2.36 2.66 -2.25
C MET A 189 -0.97 2.06 -2.21
N SER A 190 -0.56 1.39 -3.27
CA SER A 190 0.83 0.98 -3.45
C SER A 190 1.71 2.22 -3.59
N TYR A 191 2.87 2.22 -2.95
CA TYR A 191 3.80 3.36 -3.00
C TYR A 191 5.01 3.06 -3.87
N ALA A 192 5.56 1.87 -3.74
CA ALA A 192 6.72 1.43 -4.49
C ALA A 192 6.84 -0.09 -4.48
N GLN A 193 7.74 -0.61 -5.30
CA GLN A 193 8.12 -2.02 -5.25
C GLN A 193 9.59 -2.22 -5.60
N ARG A 194 10.11 -3.38 -5.23
CA ARG A 194 11.42 -3.87 -5.64
C ARG A 194 11.38 -5.37 -5.87
N SER A 195 12.04 -5.85 -6.91
CA SER A 195 12.22 -7.28 -7.11
C SER A 195 13.41 -7.80 -6.30
N ALA A 196 13.28 -9.01 -5.76
CA ALA A 196 14.36 -9.75 -5.16
C ALA A 196 14.62 -11.05 -5.96
N GLU A 197 15.87 -11.49 -5.97
CA GLU A 197 16.25 -12.78 -6.53
C GLU A 197 15.89 -13.89 -5.55
N GLY A 198 14.61 -14.28 -5.58
CA GLY A 198 14.05 -15.28 -4.68
C GLY A 198 13.75 -14.73 -3.27
N LYS A 199 13.07 -15.55 -2.47
CA LYS A 199 12.64 -15.20 -1.12
C LYS A 199 13.79 -15.02 -0.12
N SER A 200 14.91 -15.71 -0.33
CA SER A 200 16.11 -15.61 0.53
C SER A 200 16.73 -14.20 0.55
N ASN A 201 16.51 -13.41 -0.48
CA ASN A 201 17.03 -12.04 -0.62
C ASN A 201 16.00 -10.96 -0.23
N GLU A 202 14.92 -11.32 0.47
CA GLU A 202 13.87 -10.37 0.86
C GLU A 202 14.39 -9.28 1.81
N ILE A 203 15.13 -9.65 2.86
CA ILE A 203 15.63 -8.69 3.87
C ILE A 203 16.54 -7.61 3.25
N PRO A 204 17.55 -7.92 2.43
CA PRO A 204 18.33 -6.91 1.73
C PRO A 204 17.45 -6.03 0.82
N ALA A 205 16.55 -6.62 0.04
CA ALA A 205 15.69 -5.89 -0.89
C ALA A 205 14.71 -4.94 -0.18
N VAL A 206 14.21 -5.30 1.01
CA VAL A 206 13.42 -4.39 1.87
C VAL A 206 14.23 -3.17 2.27
N ARG A 207 15.49 -3.36 2.71
CA ARG A 207 16.36 -2.24 3.10
C ARG A 207 16.70 -1.31 1.93
N GLU A 208 16.94 -1.89 0.76
CA GLU A 208 17.20 -1.14 -0.46
C GLU A 208 15.96 -0.36 -0.91
N LEU A 209 14.78 -0.98 -0.87
CA LEU A 209 13.52 -0.28 -1.15
C LEU A 209 13.29 0.90 -0.20
N LEU A 210 13.50 0.70 1.11
CA LEU A 210 13.36 1.76 2.12
C LEU A 210 14.36 2.91 1.91
N ALA A 211 15.57 2.62 1.41
CA ALA A 211 16.58 3.64 1.13
C ALA A 211 16.24 4.52 -0.09
N GLU A 212 15.43 4.00 -1.02
CA GLU A 212 14.97 4.72 -2.22
C GLU A 212 13.74 5.60 -1.96
N LEU A 213 13.04 5.38 -0.84
CA LEU A 213 11.78 6.06 -0.53
C LEU A 213 11.97 7.21 0.46
N ASP A 214 11.20 8.26 0.28
CA ASP A 214 11.05 9.28 1.32
C ASP A 214 10.02 8.79 2.37
N ILE A 215 10.56 8.17 3.42
CA ILE A 215 9.79 7.61 4.53
C ILE A 215 9.75 8.51 5.77
N LYS A 216 10.17 9.78 5.62
CA LYS A 216 10.20 10.74 6.74
C LYS A 216 8.81 10.87 7.36
N GLY A 217 8.72 10.62 8.68
CA GLY A 217 7.48 10.71 9.45
C GLY A 217 6.54 9.52 9.29
N CYS A 218 6.81 8.59 8.36
CA CYS A 218 6.01 7.38 8.21
C CYS A 218 6.25 6.39 9.35
N MET A 219 5.23 5.59 9.69
CA MET A 219 5.36 4.38 10.50
C MET A 219 5.52 3.17 9.58
N VAL A 220 6.69 2.57 9.55
CA VAL A 220 6.96 1.37 8.74
C VAL A 220 6.55 0.13 9.53
N VAL A 221 5.66 -0.67 8.95
CA VAL A 221 5.19 -1.94 9.53
C VAL A 221 5.62 -3.07 8.60
N ALA A 222 6.29 -4.07 9.13
CA ALA A 222 6.74 -5.24 8.38
C ALA A 222 6.49 -6.52 9.17
N ASP A 223 6.57 -7.67 8.49
CA ASP A 223 6.45 -8.96 9.13
C ASP A 223 7.67 -9.30 10.01
N ALA A 224 7.60 -10.42 10.71
CA ALA A 224 8.65 -10.83 11.63
C ALA A 224 9.98 -11.15 10.93
N LEU A 225 9.98 -11.58 9.67
CA LEU A 225 11.22 -11.81 8.90
C LEU A 225 12.07 -10.54 8.85
N ASN A 226 11.40 -9.41 8.71
CA ASN A 226 12.00 -8.07 8.61
C ASN A 226 12.28 -7.42 9.98
N CYS A 227 11.97 -8.11 11.10
CA CYS A 227 12.34 -7.68 12.46
C CYS A 227 13.84 -7.92 12.70
N GLN A 228 14.67 -7.01 12.16
CA GLN A 228 16.13 -7.05 12.21
C GLN A 228 16.68 -5.69 12.64
N LYS A 229 17.78 -5.69 13.44
CA LYS A 229 18.41 -4.44 13.93
C LYS A 229 18.82 -3.53 12.77
N GLU A 230 19.35 -4.11 11.69
CA GLU A 230 19.76 -3.34 10.51
C GLU A 230 18.56 -2.74 9.74
N THR A 231 17.42 -3.44 9.71
CA THR A 231 16.19 -2.88 9.13
C THR A 231 15.68 -1.70 9.97
N ALA A 232 15.65 -1.84 11.30
CA ALA A 232 15.27 -0.77 12.21
C ALA A 232 16.20 0.46 12.06
N LYS A 233 17.51 0.23 11.94
CA LYS A 233 18.51 1.27 11.69
C LYS A 233 18.27 1.98 10.34
N SER A 234 17.98 1.23 9.28
CA SER A 234 17.68 1.79 7.96
C SER A 234 16.44 2.68 7.98
N ILE A 235 15.38 2.25 8.63
CA ILE A 235 14.14 3.04 8.80
C ILE A 235 14.42 4.34 9.54
N CYS A 236 15.10 4.27 10.68
CA CYS A 236 15.44 5.45 11.48
C CYS A 236 16.39 6.42 10.74
N LYS A 237 17.33 5.90 9.92
CA LYS A 237 18.19 6.71 9.04
C LYS A 237 17.36 7.50 8.03
N GLY A 238 16.30 6.91 7.48
CA GLY A 238 15.32 7.57 6.60
C GLY A 238 14.37 8.51 7.33
N LYS A 239 14.56 8.78 8.64
CA LYS A 239 13.70 9.61 9.49
C LYS A 239 12.25 9.08 9.59
N GLY A 240 12.04 7.80 9.34
CA GLY A 240 10.83 7.07 9.65
C GLY A 240 10.88 6.45 11.04
N ASP A 241 9.75 5.93 11.46
CA ASP A 241 9.63 5.10 12.67
C ASP A 241 9.21 3.68 12.29
N TYR A 242 9.49 2.72 13.15
CA TYR A 242 9.12 1.34 12.91
C TYR A 242 8.12 0.80 13.95
N LEU A 243 7.29 -0.14 13.49
CA LEU A 243 6.54 -1.07 14.31
C LEU A 243 6.79 -2.47 13.74
N LEU A 244 7.67 -3.24 14.37
CA LEU A 244 8.12 -4.55 13.88
C LEU A 244 7.53 -5.66 14.74
N CYS A 245 6.97 -6.68 14.07
CA CYS A 245 6.45 -7.88 14.71
C CYS A 245 7.59 -8.77 15.18
N VAL A 246 7.58 -9.18 16.46
CA VAL A 246 8.62 -10.01 17.07
C VAL A 246 8.13 -11.46 17.10
N LYS A 247 8.91 -12.38 16.53
CA LYS A 247 8.67 -13.82 16.55
C LYS A 247 9.96 -14.58 16.89
N ASP A 248 9.98 -15.85 16.61
CA ASP A 248 11.05 -16.80 16.99
C ASP A 248 12.43 -16.46 16.38
N ASN A 249 12.48 -15.65 15.31
CA ASN A 249 13.73 -15.10 14.77
C ASN A 249 14.43 -14.12 15.72
N GLN A 250 13.72 -13.64 16.74
CA GLN A 250 14.21 -12.81 17.86
C GLN A 250 13.79 -13.45 19.18
N ALA A 251 14.17 -14.71 19.39
CA ALA A 251 13.65 -15.58 20.46
C ALA A 251 13.83 -15.02 21.88
N VAL A 252 15.00 -14.39 22.16
CA VAL A 252 15.26 -13.79 23.48
C VAL A 252 14.36 -12.58 23.70
N LEU A 253 14.29 -11.68 22.74
CA LEU A 253 13.44 -10.49 22.79
C LEU A 253 11.96 -10.87 22.91
N LYS A 254 11.51 -11.88 22.14
CA LYS A 254 10.14 -12.40 22.25
C LYS A 254 9.85 -12.90 23.66
N ARG A 255 10.73 -13.73 24.22
CA ARG A 255 10.53 -14.32 25.55
C ARG A 255 10.45 -13.25 26.63
N GLU A 256 11.36 -12.26 26.64
CA GLU A 256 11.32 -11.18 27.64
C GLU A 256 10.01 -10.39 27.56
N ILE A 257 9.53 -10.07 26.33
CA ILE A 257 8.24 -9.38 26.15
C ILE A 257 7.07 -10.29 26.60
N GLU A 258 7.10 -11.55 26.23
CA GLU A 258 6.07 -12.54 26.54
C GLU A 258 5.94 -12.73 28.05
N GLU A 259 7.05 -12.94 28.79
CA GLU A 259 7.06 -13.08 30.23
C GLU A 259 6.44 -11.87 30.93
N TYR A 260 6.77 -10.64 30.46
CA TYR A 260 6.17 -9.42 30.99
C TYR A 260 4.65 -9.37 30.74
N VAL A 261 4.22 -9.65 29.52
CA VAL A 261 2.81 -9.55 29.09
C VAL A 261 1.96 -10.64 29.73
N GLN A 262 2.50 -11.84 29.97
CA GLN A 262 1.77 -12.95 30.62
C GLN A 262 1.58 -12.74 32.12
N SER A 263 2.42 -11.96 32.77
CA SER A 263 2.21 -11.55 34.16
C SER A 263 1.03 -10.58 34.25
N GLU A 264 -0.04 -10.98 34.96
CA GLU A 264 -1.23 -10.14 35.10
C GLU A 264 -0.92 -8.82 35.83
N GLU A 265 -0.08 -8.88 36.89
CA GLU A 265 0.35 -7.70 37.62
C GLU A 265 1.11 -6.69 36.77
N LEU A 266 2.02 -7.18 35.92
CA LEU A 266 2.80 -6.32 35.03
C LEU A 266 1.95 -5.79 33.88
N ARG A 267 1.06 -6.61 33.34
CA ARG A 267 0.16 -6.22 32.24
C ARG A 267 -0.81 -5.10 32.65
N GLN A 268 -1.23 -5.03 33.93
CA GLN A 268 -2.06 -3.94 34.43
C GLN A 268 -1.36 -2.57 34.40
N LYS A 269 -0.04 -2.53 34.28
CA LYS A 269 0.75 -1.28 34.14
C LYS A 269 0.83 -0.79 32.69
N MET A 270 0.35 -1.58 31.74
CA MET A 270 0.38 -1.25 30.32
C MET A 270 -0.83 -0.41 29.92
N ASP A 271 -0.61 0.54 28.99
CA ASP A 271 -1.72 1.19 28.29
C ASP A 271 -2.51 0.13 27.52
N THR A 272 -3.83 0.10 27.70
CA THR A 272 -4.66 -1.01 27.20
C THR A 272 -5.93 -0.50 26.54
N ILE A 273 -6.28 -1.10 25.40
CA ILE A 273 -7.54 -0.87 24.70
C ILE A 273 -8.10 -2.19 24.13
N CYS A 274 -9.41 -2.35 24.19
CA CYS A 274 -10.12 -3.49 23.62
C CYS A 274 -11.04 -3.01 22.47
N GLN A 275 -10.97 -3.68 21.33
CA GLN A 275 -11.82 -3.45 20.16
C GLN A 275 -12.54 -4.74 19.78
N ILE A 276 -13.85 -4.65 19.57
CA ILE A 276 -14.70 -5.78 19.20
C ILE A 276 -15.27 -5.53 17.81
N GLU A 277 -15.06 -6.46 16.89
CA GLU A 277 -15.60 -6.42 15.54
C GLU A 277 -16.43 -7.67 15.26
N LYS A 278 -17.62 -7.45 14.66
CA LYS A 278 -18.46 -8.54 14.19
C LYS A 278 -18.51 -8.49 12.66
N ASN A 279 -18.02 -9.53 12.01
CA ASN A 279 -17.97 -9.59 10.55
C ASN A 279 -18.32 -11.02 10.08
N ARG A 280 -19.31 -11.12 9.19
CA ARG A 280 -19.71 -12.38 8.53
C ARG A 280 -19.87 -13.58 9.46
N GLY A 281 -20.52 -13.37 10.62
CA GLY A 281 -20.78 -14.46 11.59
C GLY A 281 -19.58 -14.82 12.49
N ARG A 282 -18.49 -14.07 12.43
CA ARG A 282 -17.32 -14.17 13.31
C ARG A 282 -17.25 -12.93 14.19
N VAL A 283 -17.02 -13.11 15.47
CA VAL A 283 -16.66 -12.05 16.41
C VAL A 283 -15.16 -12.09 16.59
N GLU A 284 -14.51 -10.96 16.42
CA GLU A 284 -13.08 -10.80 16.68
C GLU A 284 -12.89 -9.74 17.75
N ILE A 285 -12.22 -10.11 18.83
CA ILE A 285 -11.84 -9.24 19.93
C ILE A 285 -10.34 -9.02 19.82
N ARG A 286 -9.90 -7.76 19.79
CA ARG A 286 -8.48 -7.38 19.80
C ARG A 286 -8.21 -6.53 21.00
N THR A 287 -7.34 -6.99 21.88
CA THR A 287 -6.86 -6.20 23.01
C THR A 287 -5.41 -5.82 22.76
N GLY A 288 -5.15 -4.54 22.66
CA GLY A 288 -3.82 -3.97 22.51
C GLY A 288 -3.26 -3.56 23.86
N TYR A 289 -1.97 -3.83 24.06
CA TYR A 289 -1.19 -3.49 25.25
C TYR A 289 0.08 -2.78 24.82
N VAL A 290 0.43 -1.64 25.42
CA VAL A 290 1.67 -0.92 25.16
C VAL A 290 2.35 -0.56 26.47
N LEU A 291 3.66 -0.79 26.53
CA LEU A 291 4.52 -0.39 27.64
C LEU A 291 5.62 0.54 27.15
N THR A 292 5.75 1.69 27.78
CA THR A 292 6.91 2.59 27.75
C THR A 292 7.79 2.36 28.96
N GLY A 293 8.98 2.93 29.02
CA GLY A 293 9.86 2.73 30.19
C GLY A 293 10.50 1.33 30.22
N ILE A 294 10.99 0.88 29.08
CA ILE A 294 11.50 -0.46 28.80
C ILE A 294 13.00 -0.63 29.14
N ASN A 295 13.54 0.11 30.11
CA ASN A 295 14.97 0.04 30.51
C ASN A 295 15.40 -1.34 31.03
N TRP A 296 14.46 -2.14 31.49
CA TRP A 296 14.65 -3.51 31.97
C TRP A 296 14.87 -4.52 30.83
N LEU A 297 14.48 -4.17 29.58
CA LEU A 297 14.52 -5.05 28.41
C LEU A 297 15.98 -5.17 27.91
N GLU A 298 16.71 -6.18 28.36
CA GLU A 298 18.13 -6.34 28.03
C GLU A 298 18.36 -6.61 26.57
N SER A 299 17.55 -7.46 25.94
CA SER A 299 17.60 -7.75 24.51
C SER A 299 17.19 -6.55 23.64
N GLY A 300 16.56 -5.55 24.23
CA GLY A 300 16.27 -4.26 23.60
C GLY A 300 17.51 -3.42 23.32
N ARG A 301 18.63 -3.71 23.98
CA ARG A 301 19.89 -3.01 23.76
C ARG A 301 20.39 -3.23 22.32
N GLY A 302 20.77 -2.15 21.66
CA GLY A 302 21.24 -2.17 20.26
C GLY A 302 20.13 -2.05 19.21
N TRP A 303 18.86 -1.97 19.61
CA TRP A 303 17.80 -1.55 18.70
C TRP A 303 17.75 -0.03 18.57
N THR A 304 17.85 0.47 17.35
CA THR A 304 17.91 1.92 17.10
C THR A 304 16.62 2.58 17.53
N LYS A 305 16.69 3.56 18.45
CA LYS A 305 15.54 4.35 18.95
C LYS A 305 14.37 3.52 19.52
N LEU A 306 14.58 2.35 20.05
CA LEU A 306 13.51 1.58 20.68
C LEU A 306 12.89 2.37 21.85
N GLN A 307 11.57 2.62 21.80
CA GLN A 307 10.83 3.47 22.75
C GLN A 307 9.76 2.71 23.52
N CYS A 308 9.10 1.72 22.91
CA CYS A 308 8.08 0.94 23.56
C CYS A 308 8.00 -0.48 22.99
N ILE A 309 7.44 -1.36 23.80
CA ILE A 309 6.97 -2.68 23.39
C ILE A 309 5.46 -2.69 23.32
N GLY A 310 4.92 -3.57 22.49
CA GLY A 310 3.49 -3.77 22.36
C GLY A 310 3.13 -5.24 22.27
N ALA A 311 1.90 -5.56 22.69
CA ALA A 311 1.31 -6.88 22.48
C ALA A 311 -0.13 -6.73 22.00
N ILE A 312 -0.56 -7.61 21.13
CA ILE A 312 -1.95 -7.72 20.69
C ILE A 312 -2.44 -9.13 21.01
N HIS A 313 -3.47 -9.21 21.84
CA HIS A 313 -4.22 -10.44 22.07
C HIS A 313 -5.44 -10.44 21.13
N ARG A 314 -5.52 -11.43 20.26
CA ARG A 314 -6.64 -11.61 19.32
C ARG A 314 -7.43 -12.85 19.71
N GLU A 315 -8.71 -12.66 19.90
CA GLU A 315 -9.64 -13.75 20.20
C GLU A 315 -10.67 -13.82 19.09
N PHE A 316 -10.95 -15.04 18.67
CA PHE A 316 -11.91 -15.32 17.60
C PHE A 316 -13.01 -16.22 18.12
N GLU A 317 -14.25 -15.79 17.94
CA GLU A 317 -15.42 -16.60 18.22
C GLU A 317 -16.16 -16.88 16.91
N THR A 318 -16.30 -18.14 16.61
CA THR A 318 -17.01 -18.66 15.43
C THR A 318 -18.03 -19.71 15.87
N LYS A 319 -18.90 -20.15 14.96
CA LYS A 319 -19.80 -21.27 15.22
C LYS A 319 -19.07 -22.59 15.54
N GLN A 320 -17.79 -22.69 15.18
CA GLN A 320 -16.96 -23.89 15.33
C GLN A 320 -16.13 -23.88 16.64
N GLY A 321 -16.09 -22.76 17.35
CA GLY A 321 -15.35 -22.62 18.60
C GLY A 321 -14.63 -21.30 18.77
N ARG A 322 -13.84 -21.21 19.82
CA ARG A 322 -13.01 -20.07 20.16
C ARG A 322 -11.54 -20.40 19.95
N SER A 323 -10.77 -19.42 19.47
CA SER A 323 -9.32 -19.49 19.40
C SER A 323 -8.72 -18.14 19.76
N SER A 324 -7.48 -18.15 20.24
CA SER A 324 -6.78 -16.91 20.56
C SER A 324 -5.32 -16.98 20.12
N GLU A 325 -4.72 -15.83 19.87
CA GLU A 325 -3.31 -15.69 19.54
C GLU A 325 -2.72 -14.40 20.11
N TRP A 326 -1.44 -14.45 20.47
CA TRP A 326 -0.66 -13.30 20.88
C TRP A 326 0.31 -12.88 19.78
N GLN A 327 0.45 -11.58 19.59
CA GLN A 327 1.43 -10.98 18.68
C GLN A 327 2.20 -9.92 19.45
N TYR A 328 3.54 -9.95 19.34
CA TYR A 328 4.43 -9.03 20.06
C TYR A 328 5.11 -8.08 19.08
N TYR A 329 5.35 -6.85 19.54
CA TYR A 329 5.86 -5.76 18.72
C TYR A 329 6.88 -4.92 19.47
N ILE A 330 7.78 -4.31 18.70
CA ILE A 330 8.68 -3.26 19.14
C ILE A 330 8.50 -2.01 18.28
N SER A 331 8.64 -0.82 18.86
CA SER A 331 8.49 0.43 18.13
C SER A 331 9.54 1.48 18.52
N SER A 332 9.98 2.24 17.50
CA SER A 332 10.85 3.42 17.69
C SER A 332 10.10 4.69 18.06
N ARG A 333 8.76 4.66 17.98
CA ARG A 333 7.87 5.74 18.39
C ARG A 333 7.09 5.31 19.62
N VAL A 334 6.94 6.21 20.59
CA VAL A 334 5.98 6.00 21.67
C VAL A 334 4.59 5.89 21.06
N LEU A 335 3.91 4.79 21.32
CA LEU A 335 2.56 4.52 20.85
C LEU A 335 1.60 4.44 22.05
N THR A 336 0.33 4.72 21.79
CA THR A 336 -0.79 4.27 22.62
C THR A 336 -1.22 2.87 22.18
N ALA A 337 -1.96 2.16 23.01
CA ALA A 337 -2.54 0.85 22.64
C ALA A 337 -3.43 0.96 21.40
N GLU A 338 -4.18 2.06 21.26
CA GLU A 338 -4.98 2.36 20.07
C GLU A 338 -4.10 2.55 18.82
N GLY A 339 -3.00 3.30 18.95
CA GLY A 339 -2.03 3.50 17.86
C GLY A 339 -1.37 2.18 17.44
N LEU A 340 -1.06 1.29 18.40
CA LEU A 340 -0.56 -0.05 18.11
C LEU A 340 -1.57 -0.84 17.25
N LEU A 341 -2.84 -0.92 17.71
CA LEU A 341 -3.88 -1.64 16.96
C LEU A 341 -4.10 -1.04 15.56
N HIS A 342 -4.08 0.29 15.44
CA HIS A 342 -4.21 0.99 14.17
C HIS A 342 -3.08 0.59 13.20
N HIS A 343 -1.83 0.80 13.58
CA HIS A 343 -0.70 0.54 12.69
C HIS A 343 -0.53 -0.95 12.37
N ALA A 344 -0.70 -1.84 13.36
CA ALA A 344 -0.64 -3.29 13.13
C ALA A 344 -1.72 -3.76 12.13
N ARG A 345 -2.91 -3.15 12.18
CA ARG A 345 -4.00 -3.45 11.23
C ARG A 345 -3.66 -3.02 9.81
N GLN A 346 -2.93 -1.91 9.63
CA GLN A 346 -2.54 -1.43 8.30
C GLN A 346 -1.62 -2.40 7.55
N LYS A 347 -0.94 -3.32 8.25
CA LYS A 347 -0.17 -4.39 7.58
C LYS A 347 -1.03 -5.21 6.62
N TRP A 348 -2.29 -5.47 6.98
CA TRP A 348 -3.21 -6.22 6.11
C TRP A 348 -3.53 -5.54 4.78
N SER A 349 -3.27 -4.24 4.67
CA SER A 349 -3.50 -3.49 3.44
C SER A 349 -2.67 -4.02 2.27
N VAL A 350 -1.43 -4.46 2.53
CA VAL A 350 -0.55 -5.01 1.49
C VAL A 350 -0.99 -6.41 1.07
N GLU A 351 -1.47 -7.24 2.00
CA GLU A 351 -2.05 -8.56 1.69
C GLU A 351 -3.34 -8.40 0.86
N CYS A 352 -4.20 -7.45 1.22
CA CYS A 352 -5.39 -7.10 0.43
C CYS A 352 -5.01 -6.63 -0.99
N MET A 353 -3.95 -5.86 -1.14
CA MET A 353 -3.45 -5.44 -2.45
C MET A 353 -2.99 -6.64 -3.27
N HIS A 354 -2.22 -7.56 -2.70
CA HIS A 354 -1.79 -8.78 -3.36
C HIS A 354 -2.98 -9.62 -3.84
N TRP A 355 -4.00 -9.78 -2.99
CA TRP A 355 -5.24 -10.48 -3.36
C TRP A 355 -5.97 -9.79 -4.52
N LEU A 356 -6.09 -8.45 -4.51
CA LEU A 356 -6.72 -7.70 -5.58
C LEU A 356 -5.97 -7.83 -6.91
N LEU A 357 -4.63 -7.85 -6.89
CA LEU A 357 -3.81 -8.08 -8.08
C LEU A 357 -4.06 -9.48 -8.68
N ASP A 358 -4.24 -10.49 -7.84
CA ASP A 358 -4.56 -11.84 -8.32
C ASP A 358 -5.97 -11.94 -8.89
N VAL A 359 -6.95 -11.45 -8.18
CA VAL A 359 -8.37 -11.58 -8.56
C VAL A 359 -8.69 -10.77 -9.82
N HIS A 360 -8.27 -9.50 -9.86
CA HIS A 360 -8.63 -8.61 -10.96
C HIS A 360 -7.70 -8.73 -12.17
N PHE A 361 -6.39 -8.89 -11.94
CA PHE A 361 -5.41 -8.87 -13.02
C PHE A 361 -4.80 -10.24 -13.33
N GLY A 362 -5.14 -11.29 -12.54
CA GLY A 362 -4.61 -12.64 -12.76
C GLY A 362 -3.08 -12.69 -12.66
N GLU A 363 -2.50 -12.01 -11.68
CA GLU A 363 -1.06 -11.85 -11.55
C GLU A 363 -0.33 -13.18 -11.47
N ASP A 364 -0.85 -14.12 -10.67
CA ASP A 364 -0.28 -15.48 -10.53
C ASP A 364 -0.44 -16.34 -11.80
N TYR A 365 -1.15 -15.87 -12.82
CA TYR A 365 -1.30 -16.51 -14.13
C TYR A 365 -0.50 -15.81 -15.25
N CYS A 366 0.38 -14.87 -14.91
CA CYS A 366 1.20 -14.16 -15.89
C CYS A 366 2.19 -15.12 -16.58
N ARG A 367 2.02 -15.35 -17.88
CA ARG A 367 2.83 -16.27 -18.71
C ARG A 367 3.93 -15.57 -19.51
N VAL A 368 4.23 -14.33 -19.21
CA VAL A 368 5.32 -13.60 -19.88
C VAL A 368 6.65 -14.15 -19.39
N ALA A 369 7.51 -14.59 -20.32
CA ALA A 369 8.80 -15.19 -19.96
C ALA A 369 9.87 -14.17 -19.56
N ASN A 370 9.83 -12.96 -20.11
CA ASN A 370 10.86 -11.95 -19.85
C ASN A 370 10.65 -11.26 -18.50
N ARG A 371 11.69 -11.24 -17.67
CA ARG A 371 11.67 -10.75 -16.29
C ARG A 371 11.38 -9.25 -16.18
N THR A 372 11.98 -8.45 -17.04
CA THR A 372 11.74 -7.00 -17.10
C THR A 372 10.27 -6.69 -17.43
N ILE A 373 9.70 -7.39 -18.42
CA ILE A 373 8.28 -7.24 -18.76
C ILE A 373 7.39 -7.68 -17.59
N GLN A 374 7.72 -8.77 -16.88
CA GLN A 374 6.96 -9.21 -15.71
C GLN A 374 6.92 -8.12 -14.62
N GLN A 375 8.07 -7.50 -14.32
CA GLN A 375 8.18 -6.42 -13.32
C GLN A 375 7.39 -5.19 -13.75
N ASN A 376 7.50 -4.78 -15.01
CA ASN A 376 6.82 -3.59 -15.54
C ASN A 376 5.29 -3.80 -15.61
N LEU A 377 4.83 -5.01 -15.97
CA LEU A 377 3.40 -5.35 -15.91
C LEU A 377 2.85 -5.36 -14.48
N ASN A 378 3.62 -5.87 -13.51
CA ASN A 378 3.22 -5.81 -12.11
C ASN A 378 3.06 -4.35 -11.65
N MET A 379 4.01 -3.48 -12.01
CA MET A 379 3.93 -2.05 -11.70
C MET A 379 2.73 -1.40 -12.39
N ALA A 380 2.50 -1.66 -13.67
CA ALA A 380 1.35 -1.12 -14.41
C ALA A 380 0.00 -1.49 -13.73
N ARG A 381 -0.13 -2.73 -13.24
CA ARG A 381 -1.31 -3.17 -12.49
C ARG A 381 -1.49 -2.43 -11.16
N LYS A 382 -0.39 -2.10 -10.47
CA LYS A 382 -0.43 -1.28 -9.26
C LYS A 382 -0.83 0.17 -9.55
N PHE A 383 -0.35 0.74 -10.66
CA PHE A 383 -0.87 2.02 -11.14
C PHE A 383 -2.38 1.99 -11.30
N VAL A 384 -2.90 0.98 -12.00
CA VAL A 384 -4.35 0.81 -12.22
C VAL A 384 -5.10 0.68 -10.90
N LEU A 385 -4.61 -0.15 -9.99
CA LEU A 385 -5.23 -0.32 -8.68
C LEU A 385 -5.31 0.99 -7.90
N ASN A 386 -4.25 1.81 -7.94
CA ASN A 386 -4.23 3.12 -7.30
C ASN A 386 -5.21 4.10 -7.98
N ILE A 387 -5.28 4.11 -9.32
CA ILE A 387 -6.25 4.91 -10.09
C ILE A 387 -7.68 4.56 -9.67
N LEU A 388 -8.02 3.27 -9.65
CA LEU A 388 -9.33 2.78 -9.26
C LEU A 388 -9.70 3.16 -7.82
N ARG A 389 -8.75 3.05 -6.89
CA ARG A 389 -8.93 3.45 -5.48
C ARG A 389 -9.13 4.94 -5.33
N ARG A 390 -8.31 5.74 -6.04
CA ARG A 390 -8.45 7.20 -6.07
C ARG A 390 -9.84 7.59 -6.59
N HIS A 391 -10.27 7.02 -7.71
CA HIS A 391 -11.60 7.28 -8.26
C HIS A 391 -12.71 6.93 -7.28
N LYS A 392 -12.68 5.75 -6.66
CA LYS A 392 -13.67 5.36 -5.63
C LYS A 392 -13.72 6.33 -4.46
N THR A 393 -12.57 6.80 -4.01
CA THR A 393 -12.47 7.76 -2.89
C THR A 393 -13.06 9.11 -3.29
N GLN A 394 -12.74 9.61 -4.49
CA GLN A 394 -13.19 10.92 -4.99
C GLN A 394 -14.68 10.93 -5.33
N SER A 395 -15.20 9.86 -5.92
CA SER A 395 -16.61 9.71 -6.30
C SER A 395 -17.50 9.20 -5.17
N SER A 396 -16.93 8.89 -3.99
CA SER A 396 -17.64 8.21 -2.87
C SER A 396 -18.39 6.94 -3.34
N SER A 397 -17.88 6.27 -4.39
CA SER A 397 -18.53 5.15 -5.01
C SER A 397 -18.38 3.87 -4.20
N ASN A 398 -19.48 3.17 -3.98
CA ASN A 398 -19.49 1.83 -3.37
C ASN A 398 -19.37 0.70 -4.40
N GLN A 399 -19.23 1.01 -5.69
CA GLN A 399 -19.14 0.00 -6.73
C GLN A 399 -17.91 -0.92 -6.54
N PRO A 400 -18.04 -2.22 -6.84
CA PRO A 400 -16.88 -3.12 -6.95
C PRO A 400 -15.90 -2.64 -8.03
N LEU A 401 -14.61 -2.88 -7.82
CA LEU A 401 -13.56 -2.50 -8.80
C LEU A 401 -13.82 -3.15 -10.17
N SER A 402 -14.29 -4.41 -10.17
CA SER A 402 -14.66 -5.13 -11.41
C SER A 402 -15.71 -4.39 -12.24
N ASN A 403 -16.68 -3.73 -11.60
CA ASN A 403 -17.73 -3.00 -12.32
C ASN A 403 -17.16 -1.71 -12.94
N ILE A 404 -16.30 -1.00 -12.21
CA ILE A 404 -15.61 0.19 -12.74
C ILE A 404 -14.74 -0.21 -13.95
N MET A 405 -13.99 -1.31 -13.84
CA MET A 405 -13.17 -1.84 -14.94
C MET A 405 -14.01 -2.24 -16.16
N LEU A 406 -15.16 -2.87 -15.93
CA LEU A 406 -16.10 -3.23 -17.00
C LEU A 406 -16.70 -1.98 -17.67
N GLN A 407 -17.05 -0.97 -16.90
CA GLN A 407 -17.54 0.30 -17.47
C GLN A 407 -16.46 0.97 -18.34
N CYS A 408 -15.20 0.97 -17.90
CA CYS A 408 -14.07 1.45 -18.71
C CYS A 408 -13.90 0.67 -20.01
N LEU A 409 -14.20 -0.63 -20.02
CA LEU A 409 -14.13 -1.46 -21.23
C LEU A 409 -15.25 -1.13 -22.22
N LEU A 410 -16.45 -0.84 -21.70
CA LEU A 410 -17.65 -0.58 -22.51
C LEU A 410 -17.74 0.86 -23.02
N ASP A 411 -17.19 1.82 -22.27
CA ASP A 411 -17.27 3.25 -22.58
C ASP A 411 -15.92 3.94 -22.36
N ASN A 412 -15.30 4.38 -23.46
CA ASN A 412 -14.04 5.10 -23.43
C ASN A 412 -14.13 6.45 -22.70
N SER A 413 -15.31 7.10 -22.69
CA SER A 413 -15.50 8.37 -21.99
C SER A 413 -15.38 8.19 -20.46
N TYR A 414 -15.83 7.04 -19.96
CA TYR A 414 -15.70 6.68 -18.56
C TYR A 414 -14.25 6.47 -18.10
N ILE A 415 -13.37 6.04 -19.02
CA ILE A 415 -11.91 5.99 -18.74
C ILE A 415 -11.42 7.39 -18.33
N SER A 416 -11.81 8.44 -19.07
CA SER A 416 -11.43 9.83 -18.75
C SER A 416 -11.96 10.29 -17.40
N GLU A 417 -13.17 9.88 -17.02
CA GLU A 417 -13.74 10.14 -15.70
C GLU A 417 -12.93 9.47 -14.59
N VAL A 418 -12.60 8.19 -14.75
CA VAL A 418 -11.82 7.41 -13.77
C VAL A 418 -10.40 7.94 -13.59
N LEU A 419 -9.79 8.44 -14.67
CA LEU A 419 -8.49 9.11 -14.61
C LEU A 419 -8.54 10.48 -13.91
N GLY A 420 -9.74 11.05 -13.79
CA GLY A 420 -9.97 12.41 -13.29
C GLY A 420 -9.92 13.44 -14.42
N LYS A 421 -10.73 14.48 -14.28
CA LYS A 421 -10.67 15.65 -15.16
C LYS A 421 -9.34 16.37 -14.92
N ASN A 422 -8.51 16.45 -15.93
CA ASN A 422 -7.46 17.48 -16.02
C ASN A 422 -8.09 18.76 -16.53
#